data_f1bb4da916c138a60650a63b9e39e420
#
_entry.id   f1bb4da916c138a60650a63b9e39e420
#
_cell.length_a   1.000
_cell.length_b   1.000
_cell.length_c   1.000
_cell.angle_alpha   90.00
_cell.angle_beta   90.00
_cell.angle_gamma   90.00
#
_symmetry.space_group_name_H-M   'P 1'
#
loop_
_entity.id
_entity.type
_entity.pdbx_description
1 polymer ?
#
loop_
_entity_poly.entity_id
_entity_poly.type
_entity_poly.pdbx_seq_one_letter_code
_entity_poly.pdbx_strand_id
1 'polypeptide(L)'
;VSRRQSAPRLEFEAAAIYEYPEHLRPWLEALPKQPGVYFFHGESDAMPLYIGKSINIRSRVLSHLRTPDEAAMLRQSRRITWMQTAGELGALLLEARLIKEQQPLFNKRLRRNRQLCSLQITGGKPQVVYARDVDFSHAPGLHGLFANRRAALQALQTLADAQQLCYGVLGLESLTRGRACFRFALKRCAGACCGKESIEQHDARLKEGLAALSVTCWPWQGAIALKETRDDMTHYHIIHNWFWLGAVDTLDDATALLRAPAGFDHDGYKILCKPLLAGGYEIIELSVPEAR
;
A
#
# COMPACT_ATOMS: atom_id res chain seq x y z
N VAL A 1 -19.36 -33.55 -45.56
CA VAL A 1 -19.20 -34.01 -44.16
C VAL A 1 -19.23 -32.76 -43.31
N SER A 2 -20.41 -32.48 -42.74
CA SER A 2 -20.65 -31.31 -41.88
C SER A 2 -20.19 -31.60 -40.47
N ARG A 3 -19.18 -30.85 -39.99
CA ARG A 3 -18.77 -30.85 -38.60
C ARG A 3 -19.84 -30.13 -37.78
N ARG A 4 -20.60 -30.85 -36.99
CA ARG A 4 -21.42 -30.29 -35.92
C ARG A 4 -20.51 -29.59 -34.89
N GLN A 5 -20.59 -28.26 -34.82
CA GLN A 5 -20.06 -27.51 -33.71
C GLN A 5 -20.94 -27.81 -32.50
N SER A 6 -20.35 -28.46 -31.48
CA SER A 6 -20.98 -28.62 -30.17
C SER A 6 -21.08 -27.24 -29.53
N ALA A 7 -22.27 -26.83 -29.14
CA ALA A 7 -22.51 -25.64 -28.34
C ALA A 7 -21.70 -25.75 -27.02
N PRO A 8 -21.08 -24.64 -26.53
CA PRO A 8 -20.41 -24.67 -25.24
C PRO A 8 -21.44 -25.05 -24.17
N ARG A 9 -21.16 -26.11 -23.43
CA ARG A 9 -21.87 -26.42 -22.18
C ARG A 9 -21.67 -25.25 -21.25
N LEU A 10 -22.74 -24.52 -20.94
CA LEU A 10 -22.78 -23.66 -19.77
C LEU A 10 -22.64 -24.56 -18.54
N GLU A 11 -21.44 -24.76 -18.06
CA GLU A 11 -21.20 -25.29 -16.73
C GLU A 11 -21.66 -24.22 -15.76
N PHE A 12 -22.85 -24.37 -15.24
CA PHE A 12 -23.31 -23.64 -14.07
C PHE A 12 -22.42 -24.09 -12.93
N GLU A 13 -21.43 -23.27 -12.57
CA GLU A 13 -20.68 -23.47 -11.35
C GLU A 13 -21.64 -23.26 -10.18
N ALA A 14 -22.10 -24.37 -9.59
CA ALA A 14 -22.92 -24.35 -8.38
C ALA A 14 -22.27 -23.53 -7.23
N ALA A 15 -20.98 -23.29 -7.33
CA ALA A 15 -20.20 -22.43 -6.43
C ALA A 15 -20.58 -20.95 -6.48
N ALA A 16 -21.22 -20.47 -7.55
CA ALA A 16 -21.57 -19.06 -7.73
C ALA A 16 -22.97 -18.68 -7.23
N ILE A 17 -23.79 -19.67 -6.82
CA ILE A 17 -25.13 -19.39 -6.32
C ILE A 17 -25.05 -18.88 -4.89
N TYR A 18 -25.53 -17.64 -4.69
CA TYR A 18 -25.62 -17.07 -3.35
C TYR A 18 -26.80 -17.65 -2.58
N GLU A 19 -26.51 -18.14 -1.36
CA GLU A 19 -27.48 -18.49 -0.35
C GLU A 19 -27.07 -17.81 0.95
N TYR A 20 -28.03 -17.31 1.74
CA TYR A 20 -27.69 -16.71 3.04
C TYR A 20 -27.06 -17.79 3.95
N PRO A 21 -25.87 -17.53 4.54
CA PRO A 21 -25.12 -18.53 5.28
C PRO A 21 -25.67 -18.69 6.71
N GLU A 22 -26.83 -19.35 6.87
CA GLU A 22 -27.48 -19.59 8.16
C GLU A 22 -26.56 -20.33 9.15
N HIS A 23 -25.65 -21.17 8.66
CA HIS A 23 -24.69 -21.90 9.49
C HIS A 23 -23.68 -20.99 10.23
N LEU A 24 -23.52 -19.73 9.81
CA LEU A 24 -22.65 -18.75 10.47
C LEU A 24 -23.38 -17.92 11.53
N ARG A 25 -24.72 -18.00 11.60
CA ARG A 25 -25.53 -17.23 12.53
C ARG A 25 -25.09 -17.34 14.00
N PRO A 26 -24.72 -18.52 14.53
CA PRO A 26 -24.27 -18.66 15.92
C PRO A 26 -23.06 -17.79 16.29
N TRP A 27 -22.22 -17.43 15.32
CA TRP A 27 -21.02 -16.62 15.55
C TRP A 27 -21.29 -15.12 15.65
N LEU A 28 -22.49 -14.66 15.23
CA LEU A 28 -22.79 -13.23 15.10
C LEU A 28 -23.08 -12.54 16.44
N GLU A 29 -23.58 -13.25 17.43
CA GLU A 29 -23.97 -12.68 18.71
C GLU A 29 -22.76 -12.14 19.49
N ALA A 30 -21.64 -12.83 19.42
CA ALA A 30 -20.41 -12.47 20.11
C ALA A 30 -19.60 -11.36 19.44
N LEU A 31 -19.94 -10.97 18.20
CA LEU A 31 -19.16 -9.97 17.44
C LEU A 31 -19.25 -8.58 18.08
N PRO A 32 -18.10 -7.93 18.35
CA PRO A 32 -18.09 -6.60 18.96
C PRO A 32 -18.44 -5.53 17.93
N LYS A 33 -18.93 -4.39 18.44
CA LYS A 33 -19.18 -3.18 17.63
C LYS A 33 -17.99 -2.22 17.61
N GLN A 34 -16.84 -2.68 18.04
CA GLN A 34 -15.58 -1.93 18.12
C GLN A 34 -14.68 -2.16 16.91
N PRO A 35 -13.62 -1.34 16.76
CA PRO A 35 -12.60 -1.55 15.73
C PRO A 35 -11.81 -2.81 15.92
N GLY A 36 -11.37 -3.38 14.82
CA GLY A 36 -10.45 -4.51 14.84
C GLY A 36 -10.40 -5.26 13.52
N VAL A 37 -9.86 -6.46 13.62
CA VAL A 37 -9.68 -7.41 12.53
C VAL A 37 -10.55 -8.63 12.79
N TYR A 38 -11.19 -9.15 11.76
CA TYR A 38 -12.03 -10.35 11.82
C TYR A 38 -11.55 -11.37 10.80
N PHE A 39 -11.86 -12.65 11.09
CA PHE A 39 -11.38 -13.79 10.34
C PHE A 39 -12.54 -14.72 10.00
N PHE A 40 -12.65 -15.10 8.73
CA PHE A 40 -13.47 -16.22 8.31
C PHE A 40 -12.59 -17.47 8.21
N HIS A 41 -12.92 -18.50 8.96
CA HIS A 41 -12.19 -19.77 8.98
C HIS A 41 -13.01 -20.87 8.31
N GLY A 42 -12.32 -21.75 7.56
CA GLY A 42 -12.88 -22.97 7.02
C GLY A 42 -12.83 -24.12 8.02
N GLU A 43 -12.81 -25.35 7.52
CA GLU A 43 -12.67 -26.55 8.35
C GLU A 43 -11.27 -26.69 8.97
N SER A 44 -10.25 -26.22 8.26
CA SER A 44 -8.87 -26.23 8.75
C SER A 44 -8.60 -25.02 9.63
N ASP A 45 -7.97 -25.24 10.76
CA ASP A 45 -7.50 -24.19 11.66
C ASP A 45 -6.14 -23.58 11.24
N ALA A 46 -5.50 -24.17 10.24
CA ALA A 46 -4.14 -23.79 9.86
C ALA A 46 -4.06 -22.37 9.29
N MET A 47 -5.06 -21.96 8.49
CA MET A 47 -5.11 -20.63 7.90
C MET A 47 -6.55 -20.16 7.74
N PRO A 48 -6.82 -18.86 8.00
CA PRO A 48 -8.13 -18.29 7.71
C PRO A 48 -8.37 -18.23 6.19
N LEU A 49 -9.64 -18.30 5.79
CA LEU A 49 -10.06 -18.09 4.41
C LEU A 49 -10.00 -16.62 4.00
N TYR A 50 -10.34 -15.74 4.94
CA TYR A 50 -10.38 -14.29 4.73
C TYR A 50 -10.07 -13.55 6.02
N ILE A 51 -9.33 -12.46 5.89
CA ILE A 51 -9.03 -11.49 6.95
C ILE A 51 -9.54 -10.14 6.50
N GLY A 52 -10.31 -9.46 7.36
CA GLY A 52 -10.81 -8.11 7.09
C GLY A 52 -10.69 -7.21 8.30
N LYS A 53 -10.75 -5.91 8.08
CA LYS A 53 -10.73 -4.88 9.11
C LYS A 53 -12.01 -4.06 9.12
N SER A 54 -12.35 -3.49 10.26
CA SER A 54 -13.45 -2.55 10.37
C SER A 54 -13.31 -1.67 11.61
N ILE A 55 -13.96 -0.51 11.57
CA ILE A 55 -14.22 0.31 12.77
C ILE A 55 -15.38 -0.24 13.60
N ASN A 56 -16.19 -1.13 13.01
CA ASN A 56 -17.27 -1.85 13.64
C ASN A 56 -17.30 -3.27 13.05
N ILE A 57 -16.69 -4.21 13.75
CA ILE A 57 -16.54 -5.59 13.29
C ILE A 57 -17.90 -6.23 12.99
N ARG A 58 -18.86 -6.11 13.91
CA ARG A 58 -20.20 -6.71 13.74
C ARG A 58 -20.90 -6.23 12.49
N SER A 59 -20.93 -4.92 12.26
CA SER A 59 -21.58 -4.33 11.09
C SER A 59 -20.93 -4.82 9.79
N ARG A 60 -19.62 -4.91 9.76
CA ARG A 60 -18.89 -5.33 8.58
C ARG A 60 -19.07 -6.80 8.25
N VAL A 61 -19.03 -7.67 9.27
CA VAL A 61 -19.31 -9.10 9.09
C VAL A 61 -20.73 -9.33 8.60
N LEU A 62 -21.73 -8.65 9.16
CA LEU A 62 -23.12 -8.72 8.68
C LEU A 62 -23.24 -8.28 7.21
N SER A 63 -22.46 -7.29 6.78
CA SER A 63 -22.40 -6.86 5.39
C SER A 63 -21.87 -7.97 4.47
N HIS A 64 -20.82 -8.68 4.88
CA HIS A 64 -20.29 -9.83 4.13
C HIS A 64 -21.35 -10.91 3.93
N LEU A 65 -22.12 -11.26 4.97
CA LEU A 65 -23.15 -12.29 4.91
C LEU A 65 -24.26 -11.97 3.89
N ARG A 66 -24.41 -10.73 3.49
CA ARG A 66 -25.44 -10.25 2.55
C ARG A 66 -24.87 -9.94 1.16
N THR A 67 -23.60 -10.23 0.92
CA THR A 67 -22.91 -9.90 -0.34
C THR A 67 -22.87 -11.14 -1.24
N PRO A 68 -23.64 -11.17 -2.36
CA PRO A 68 -23.70 -12.34 -3.26
C PRO A 68 -22.35 -12.72 -3.86
N ASP A 69 -21.49 -11.75 -4.15
CA ASP A 69 -20.16 -11.99 -4.75
C ASP A 69 -19.22 -12.76 -3.82
N GLU A 70 -19.54 -12.85 -2.53
CA GLU A 70 -18.77 -13.57 -1.53
C GLU A 70 -19.30 -14.98 -1.22
N ALA A 71 -20.27 -15.46 -2.01
CA ALA A 71 -20.93 -16.73 -1.80
C ALA A 71 -19.96 -17.91 -1.66
N ALA A 72 -18.89 -17.95 -2.45
CA ALA A 72 -17.88 -19.02 -2.39
C ALA A 72 -17.14 -19.04 -1.06
N MET A 73 -16.75 -17.87 -0.54
CA MET A 73 -16.09 -17.73 0.76
C MET A 73 -17.04 -18.10 1.90
N LEU A 74 -18.27 -17.56 1.88
CA LEU A 74 -19.27 -17.79 2.93
C LEU A 74 -19.64 -19.25 3.04
N ARG A 75 -19.76 -19.95 1.92
CA ARG A 75 -20.08 -21.39 1.87
C ARG A 75 -18.99 -22.27 2.50
N GLN A 76 -17.74 -21.88 2.32
CA GLN A 76 -16.58 -22.59 2.88
C GLN A 76 -16.32 -22.23 4.34
N SER A 77 -16.85 -21.09 4.81
CA SER A 77 -16.64 -20.63 6.19
C SER A 77 -17.40 -21.49 7.19
N ARG A 78 -16.77 -21.79 8.33
CA ARG A 78 -17.33 -22.60 9.43
C ARG A 78 -17.39 -21.84 10.74
N ARG A 79 -16.51 -20.86 10.94
CA ARG A 79 -16.49 -20.03 12.13
C ARG A 79 -15.93 -18.64 11.82
N ILE A 80 -16.22 -17.70 12.71
CA ILE A 80 -15.76 -16.32 12.65
C ILE A 80 -15.08 -15.98 13.96
N THR A 81 -13.86 -15.46 13.90
CA THR A 81 -13.13 -14.94 15.07
C THR A 81 -12.72 -13.49 14.82
N TRP A 82 -12.21 -12.81 15.84
CA TRP A 82 -11.79 -11.42 15.74
C TRP A 82 -10.70 -11.09 16.74
N MET A 83 -9.99 -9.99 16.46
CA MET A 83 -9.06 -9.31 17.36
C MET A 83 -9.45 -7.84 17.42
N GLN A 84 -9.78 -7.34 18.60
CA GLN A 84 -10.13 -5.94 18.81
C GLN A 84 -8.87 -5.08 18.84
N THR A 85 -8.94 -3.87 18.28
CA THR A 85 -7.87 -2.88 18.31
C THR A 85 -8.34 -1.60 19.00
N ALA A 86 -7.40 -0.76 19.44
CA ALA A 86 -7.72 0.52 20.08
C ALA A 86 -8.36 1.52 19.11
N GLY A 87 -8.23 1.31 17.79
CA GLY A 87 -8.84 2.19 16.80
C GLY A 87 -8.65 1.68 15.37
N GLU A 88 -8.99 2.53 14.41
CA GLU A 88 -8.92 2.20 12.98
C GLU A 88 -7.48 1.98 12.50
N LEU A 89 -6.53 2.78 13.01
CA LEU A 89 -5.13 2.67 12.60
C LEU A 89 -4.57 1.29 12.96
N GLY A 90 -4.81 0.82 14.19
CA GLY A 90 -4.42 -0.52 14.61
C GLY A 90 -5.05 -1.62 13.78
N ALA A 91 -6.32 -1.47 13.41
CA ALA A 91 -7.00 -2.42 12.53
C ALA A 91 -6.37 -2.48 11.13
N LEU A 92 -6.04 -1.33 10.53
CA LEU A 92 -5.35 -1.25 9.24
C LEU A 92 -3.98 -1.92 9.26
N LEU A 93 -3.17 -1.61 10.25
CA LEU A 93 -1.81 -2.13 10.40
C LEU A 93 -1.82 -3.64 10.64
N LEU A 94 -2.69 -4.10 11.52
CA LEU A 94 -2.81 -5.52 11.87
C LEU A 94 -3.33 -6.35 10.69
N GLU A 95 -4.36 -5.87 9.98
CA GLU A 95 -4.87 -6.54 8.77
C GLU A 95 -3.79 -6.70 7.72
N ALA A 96 -3.07 -5.62 7.39
CA ALA A 96 -2.02 -5.64 6.38
C ALA A 96 -0.91 -6.65 6.73
N ARG A 97 -0.48 -6.69 8.00
CA ARG A 97 0.50 -7.67 8.49
C ARG A 97 -0.01 -9.09 8.34
N LEU A 98 -1.20 -9.38 8.85
CA LEU A 98 -1.76 -10.73 8.87
C LEU A 98 -2.03 -11.27 7.46
N ILE A 99 -2.53 -10.43 6.54
CA ILE A 99 -2.71 -10.83 5.14
C ILE A 99 -1.36 -11.17 4.49
N LYS A 100 -0.31 -10.38 4.77
CA LYS A 100 1.04 -10.61 4.23
C LYS A 100 1.66 -11.90 4.77
N GLU A 101 1.47 -12.18 6.05
CA GLU A 101 2.02 -13.37 6.72
C GLU A 101 1.25 -14.64 6.36
N GLN A 102 -0.07 -14.59 6.36
CA GLN A 102 -0.93 -15.76 6.25
C GLN A 102 -1.45 -16.02 4.83
N GLN A 103 -1.46 -15.02 3.95
CA GLN A 103 -1.89 -15.14 2.55
C GLN A 103 -3.26 -15.84 2.40
N PRO A 104 -4.35 -15.38 3.05
CA PRO A 104 -5.64 -16.06 3.00
C PRO A 104 -6.16 -16.23 1.59
N LEU A 105 -6.92 -17.30 1.35
CA LEU A 105 -7.36 -17.67 0.00
C LEU A 105 -8.19 -16.59 -0.71
N PHE A 106 -9.09 -15.94 0.02
CA PHE A 106 -10.02 -14.95 -0.54
C PHE A 106 -9.55 -13.49 -0.41
N ASN A 107 -8.37 -13.24 0.17
CA ASN A 107 -7.79 -11.91 0.16
C ASN A 107 -6.94 -11.68 -1.10
N LYS A 108 -6.89 -10.43 -1.53
CA LYS A 108 -5.87 -10.01 -2.49
C LYS A 108 -4.50 -10.19 -1.86
N ARG A 109 -3.65 -10.97 -2.51
CA ARG A 109 -2.32 -11.28 -1.99
C ARG A 109 -1.46 -10.03 -1.85
N LEU A 110 -1.01 -9.74 -0.64
CA LEU A 110 0.03 -8.76 -0.37
C LEU A 110 1.38 -9.48 -0.41
N ARG A 111 2.17 -9.23 -1.44
CA ARG A 111 3.50 -9.83 -1.60
C ARG A 111 4.57 -8.76 -1.43
N ARG A 112 5.70 -9.14 -0.85
CA ARG A 112 6.91 -8.28 -0.90
C ARG A 112 7.27 -8.03 -2.36
N ASN A 113 7.14 -6.79 -2.78
CA ASN A 113 7.44 -6.42 -4.16
C ASN A 113 8.94 -6.15 -4.32
N ARG A 114 9.66 -7.09 -4.93
CA ARG A 114 11.08 -6.96 -5.22
C ARG A 114 11.38 -5.95 -6.35
N GLN A 115 10.37 -5.54 -7.10
CA GLN A 115 10.47 -4.58 -8.19
C GLN A 115 10.03 -3.17 -7.77
N LEU A 116 9.70 -2.97 -6.49
CA LEU A 116 9.33 -1.66 -5.96
C LEU A 116 10.41 -0.64 -6.32
N CYS A 117 10.00 0.43 -6.97
CA CYS A 117 10.90 1.47 -7.46
C CYS A 117 10.31 2.86 -7.28
N SER A 118 11.16 3.85 -7.43
CA SER A 118 10.85 5.26 -7.36
C SER A 118 11.60 6.02 -8.46
N LEU A 119 11.20 7.26 -8.71
CA LEU A 119 11.92 8.17 -9.57
C LEU A 119 12.83 9.06 -8.73
N GLN A 120 14.11 9.12 -9.08
CA GLN A 120 15.08 10.03 -8.48
C GLN A 120 15.67 10.93 -9.56
N ILE A 121 15.74 12.24 -9.32
CA ILE A 121 16.32 13.17 -10.29
C ILE A 121 17.84 13.24 -10.07
N THR A 122 18.59 12.86 -11.09
CA THR A 122 20.04 12.95 -11.10
C THR A 122 20.50 13.72 -12.34
N GLY A 123 21.19 14.85 -12.16
CA GLY A 123 21.65 15.67 -13.28
C GLY A 123 20.52 16.17 -14.19
N GLY A 124 19.35 16.52 -13.61
CA GLY A 124 18.18 16.98 -14.36
C GLY A 124 17.37 15.88 -15.06
N LYS A 125 17.77 14.62 -14.92
CA LYS A 125 17.06 13.48 -15.53
C LYS A 125 16.46 12.57 -14.46
N PRO A 126 15.18 12.19 -14.58
CA PRO A 126 14.59 11.17 -13.74
C PRO A 126 15.21 9.81 -14.02
N GLN A 127 15.63 9.13 -12.97
CA GLN A 127 16.13 7.77 -13.03
C GLN A 127 15.25 6.86 -12.16
N VAL A 128 15.05 5.63 -12.62
CA VAL A 128 14.34 4.61 -11.83
C VAL A 128 15.34 3.96 -10.88
N VAL A 129 15.06 4.08 -9.59
CA VAL A 129 15.84 3.45 -8.52
C VAL A 129 14.98 2.42 -7.78
N TYR A 130 15.59 1.35 -7.29
CA TYR A 130 14.86 0.23 -6.67
C TYR A 130 15.08 0.21 -5.16
N ALA A 131 14.03 -0.15 -4.43
CA ALA A 131 14.08 -0.26 -2.97
C ALA A 131 15.04 -1.34 -2.45
N ARG A 132 15.42 -2.29 -3.30
CA ARG A 132 16.44 -3.30 -2.99
C ARG A 132 17.87 -2.75 -2.99
N ASP A 133 18.10 -1.66 -3.74
CA ASP A 133 19.43 -1.09 -3.99
C ASP A 133 19.63 0.24 -3.24
N VAL A 134 18.54 0.92 -2.88
CA VAL A 134 18.51 2.23 -2.22
C VAL A 134 17.62 2.16 -1.00
N ASP A 135 18.07 2.75 0.10
CA ASP A 135 17.27 2.87 1.32
C ASP A 135 16.20 3.96 1.17
N PHE A 136 14.98 3.56 0.81
CA PHE A 136 13.86 4.49 0.61
C PHE A 136 13.40 5.21 1.87
N SER A 137 13.77 4.73 3.05
CA SER A 137 13.45 5.41 4.31
C SER A 137 14.30 6.65 4.53
N HIS A 138 15.50 6.73 3.96
CA HIS A 138 16.46 7.80 4.20
C HIS A 138 16.97 8.50 2.93
N ALA A 139 16.75 7.94 1.74
CA ALA A 139 17.21 8.56 0.50
C ALA A 139 16.35 9.79 0.15
N PRO A 140 16.95 10.98 0.01
CA PRO A 140 16.24 12.18 -0.39
C PRO A 140 15.90 12.18 -1.88
N GLY A 141 14.91 12.99 -2.26
CA GLY A 141 14.61 13.26 -3.67
C GLY A 141 13.96 12.09 -4.41
N LEU A 142 13.28 11.18 -3.71
CA LEU A 142 12.48 10.14 -4.31
C LEU A 142 11.07 10.62 -4.61
N HIS A 143 10.53 10.24 -5.76
CA HIS A 143 9.19 10.61 -6.22
C HIS A 143 8.42 9.38 -6.70
N GLY A 144 7.29 9.14 -6.05
CA GLY A 144 6.42 8.01 -6.32
C GLY A 144 6.95 6.66 -5.84
N LEU A 145 6.03 5.78 -5.56
CA LEU A 145 6.30 4.38 -5.22
C LEU A 145 5.57 3.52 -6.23
N PHE A 146 6.31 2.88 -7.11
CA PHE A 146 5.78 2.15 -8.26
C PHE A 146 6.03 0.65 -8.14
N ALA A 147 5.06 -0.13 -8.58
CA ALA A 147 5.14 -1.58 -8.52
C ALA A 147 6.29 -2.17 -9.36
N ASN A 148 6.67 -1.47 -10.44
CA ASN A 148 7.74 -1.89 -11.35
C ASN A 148 8.19 -0.70 -12.22
N ARG A 149 9.28 -0.90 -12.96
CA ARG A 149 9.85 0.10 -13.88
C ARG A 149 8.84 0.61 -14.90
N ARG A 150 8.01 -0.26 -15.47
CA ARG A 150 7.01 0.13 -16.47
C ARG A 150 6.01 1.14 -15.90
N ALA A 151 5.52 0.88 -14.69
CA ALA A 151 4.60 1.79 -13.99
C ALA A 151 5.26 3.15 -13.70
N ALA A 152 6.53 3.16 -13.29
CA ALA A 152 7.28 4.40 -13.05
C ALA A 152 7.45 5.23 -14.34
N LEU A 153 7.85 4.60 -15.44
CA LEU A 153 8.01 5.27 -16.73
C LEU A 153 6.68 5.77 -17.29
N GLN A 154 5.60 5.01 -17.12
CA GLN A 154 4.26 5.43 -17.53
C GLN A 154 3.78 6.65 -16.76
N ALA A 155 4.02 6.70 -15.44
CA ALA A 155 3.71 7.87 -14.63
C ALA A 155 4.51 9.10 -15.08
N LEU A 156 5.79 8.94 -15.41
CA LEU A 156 6.64 9.99 -15.95
C LEU A 156 6.13 10.50 -17.31
N GLN A 157 5.72 9.60 -18.20
CA GLN A 157 5.12 9.96 -19.50
C GLN A 157 3.82 10.75 -19.30
N THR A 158 2.93 10.31 -18.42
CA THR A 158 1.69 11.00 -18.10
C THR A 158 1.95 12.42 -17.58
N LEU A 159 2.95 12.56 -16.70
CA LEU A 159 3.38 13.86 -16.20
C LEU A 159 3.94 14.75 -17.32
N ALA A 160 4.80 14.20 -18.17
CA ALA A 160 5.39 14.90 -19.30
C ALA A 160 4.31 15.38 -20.30
N ASP A 161 3.29 14.58 -20.55
CA ASP A 161 2.18 14.93 -21.41
C ASP A 161 1.33 16.09 -20.82
N ALA A 162 1.09 16.08 -19.52
CA ALA A 162 0.36 17.13 -18.81
C ALA A 162 1.12 18.46 -18.75
N GLN A 163 2.45 18.40 -18.64
CA GLN A 163 3.34 19.56 -18.42
C GLN A 163 4.10 19.99 -19.68
N GLN A 164 3.84 19.41 -20.84
CA GLN A 164 4.57 19.65 -22.09
C GLN A 164 6.09 19.46 -21.96
N LEU A 165 6.52 18.48 -21.17
CA LEU A 165 7.92 18.16 -21.00
C LEU A 165 8.47 17.39 -22.20
N CYS A 166 9.76 17.54 -22.47
CA CYS A 166 10.44 16.88 -23.56
C CYS A 166 10.86 15.45 -23.18
N TYR A 167 10.35 14.44 -23.90
CA TYR A 167 10.74 13.04 -23.68
C TYR A 167 12.24 12.81 -23.88
N GLY A 168 12.84 13.51 -24.83
CA GLY A 168 14.28 13.38 -25.07
C GLY A 168 15.13 13.93 -23.94
N VAL A 169 14.76 15.12 -23.40
CA VAL A 169 15.44 15.71 -22.24
C VAL A 169 15.26 14.84 -21.00
N LEU A 170 14.10 14.22 -20.84
CA LEU A 170 13.83 13.26 -19.76
C LEU A 170 14.56 11.91 -19.92
N GLY A 171 15.12 11.65 -21.09
CA GLY A 171 15.77 10.36 -21.36
C GLY A 171 14.81 9.23 -21.76
N LEU A 172 13.54 9.55 -22.05
CA LEU A 172 12.53 8.59 -22.52
C LEU A 172 12.66 8.26 -24.00
N GLU A 173 13.23 9.17 -24.80
CA GLU A 173 13.48 9.03 -26.22
C GLU A 173 14.88 9.54 -26.58
N SER A 174 15.45 9.01 -27.65
CA SER A 174 16.70 9.51 -28.20
C SER A 174 16.47 10.81 -28.95
N LEU A 175 17.31 11.81 -28.70
CA LEU A 175 17.30 13.10 -29.44
C LEU A 175 18.32 13.05 -30.59
N THR A 176 17.93 13.53 -31.76
CA THR A 176 18.84 13.80 -32.86
C THR A 176 19.46 15.18 -32.65
N ARG A 177 20.77 15.26 -32.63
CA ARG A 177 21.51 16.52 -32.43
C ARG A 177 21.05 17.60 -33.45
N GLY A 178 20.68 18.78 -32.96
CA GLY A 178 20.27 19.92 -33.79
C GLY A 178 18.84 19.85 -34.33
N ARG A 179 18.04 18.87 -33.90
CA ARG A 179 16.62 18.77 -34.31
C ARG A 179 15.70 18.77 -33.11
N ALA A 180 14.55 19.46 -33.28
CA ALA A 180 13.47 19.34 -32.31
C ALA A 180 12.89 17.92 -32.30
N CYS A 181 12.41 17.48 -31.14
CA CYS A 181 11.72 16.19 -31.03
C CYS A 181 10.38 16.22 -31.80
N PHE A 182 9.88 15.05 -32.18
CA PHE A 182 8.59 14.94 -32.87
C PHE A 182 7.42 15.56 -32.10
N ARG A 183 7.45 15.43 -30.77
CA ARG A 183 6.41 16.00 -29.89
C ARG A 183 6.36 17.53 -29.91
N PHE A 184 7.47 18.20 -30.24
CA PHE A 184 7.47 19.66 -30.44
C PHE A 184 6.61 20.06 -31.63
N ALA A 185 6.70 19.35 -32.74
CA ALA A 185 5.85 19.58 -33.91
C ALA A 185 4.35 19.37 -33.58
N LEU A 186 4.03 18.45 -32.68
CA LEU A 186 2.67 18.19 -32.19
C LEU A 186 2.20 19.13 -31.08
N LYS A 187 2.98 20.16 -30.72
CA LYS A 187 2.72 21.09 -29.61
C LYS A 187 2.57 20.40 -28.24
N ARG A 188 3.22 19.24 -28.07
CA ARG A 188 3.26 18.46 -26.83
C ARG A 188 4.58 18.56 -26.07
N CYS A 189 5.49 19.39 -26.57
CA CYS A 189 6.78 19.73 -25.97
C CYS A 189 6.98 21.22 -26.11
N ALA A 190 7.39 21.89 -25.03
CA ALA A 190 7.63 23.33 -25.04
C ALA A 190 8.96 23.75 -25.73
N GLY A 191 9.77 22.75 -26.17
CA GLY A 191 10.94 23.02 -26.99
C GLY A 191 12.26 23.06 -26.24
N ALA A 192 12.39 22.46 -25.07
CA ALA A 192 13.67 22.36 -24.37
C ALA A 192 14.75 21.63 -25.21
N CYS A 193 14.33 20.71 -26.09
CA CYS A 193 15.22 20.00 -27.01
C CYS A 193 15.82 20.88 -28.14
N CYS A 194 15.22 22.00 -28.44
CA CYS A 194 15.63 22.88 -29.56
C CYS A 194 15.86 24.33 -29.13
N GLY A 195 16.00 24.60 -27.84
CA GLY A 195 16.30 25.94 -27.30
C GLY A 195 15.15 26.94 -27.31
N LYS A 196 13.92 26.50 -27.60
CA LYS A 196 12.73 27.36 -27.45
C LYS A 196 12.32 27.58 -26.01
N GLU A 197 12.73 26.68 -25.15
CA GLU A 197 12.63 26.73 -23.70
C GLU A 197 13.99 26.44 -23.08
N SER A 198 14.35 27.09 -21.98
CA SER A 198 15.57 26.74 -21.26
C SER A 198 15.44 25.42 -20.50
N ILE A 199 16.57 24.76 -20.27
CA ILE A 199 16.60 23.52 -19.47
C ILE A 199 16.14 23.81 -18.04
N GLU A 200 16.49 24.98 -17.50
CA GLU A 200 16.08 25.40 -16.15
C GLU A 200 14.55 25.51 -16.01
N GLN A 201 13.89 26.09 -17.03
CA GLN A 201 12.43 26.18 -17.07
C GLN A 201 11.77 24.80 -17.18
N HIS A 202 12.32 23.93 -18.01
CA HIS A 202 11.87 22.55 -18.14
C HIS A 202 12.01 21.78 -16.81
N ASP A 203 13.18 21.89 -16.17
CA ASP A 203 13.47 21.22 -14.89
C ASP A 203 12.58 21.75 -13.75
N ALA A 204 12.27 23.04 -13.74
CA ALA A 204 11.37 23.64 -12.76
C ALA A 204 9.96 23.03 -12.87
N ARG A 205 9.42 22.88 -14.09
CA ARG A 205 8.12 22.24 -14.30
C ARG A 205 8.14 20.72 -13.97
N LEU A 206 9.25 20.06 -14.26
CA LEU A 206 9.42 18.65 -13.87
C LEU A 206 9.36 18.51 -12.35
N LYS A 207 10.11 19.33 -11.61
CA LYS A 207 10.12 19.32 -10.13
C LYS A 207 8.75 19.65 -9.56
N GLU A 208 8.07 20.65 -10.10
CA GLU A 208 6.72 21.02 -9.67
C GLU A 208 5.74 19.84 -9.86
N GLY A 209 5.77 19.20 -11.03
CA GLY A 209 4.91 18.05 -11.32
C GLY A 209 5.20 16.82 -10.45
N LEU A 210 6.47 16.63 -10.07
CA LEU A 210 6.87 15.51 -9.20
C LEU A 210 6.63 15.80 -7.71
N ALA A 211 6.44 17.03 -7.29
CA ALA A 211 6.29 17.42 -5.89
C ALA A 211 5.15 16.68 -5.18
N ALA A 212 4.02 16.48 -5.87
CA ALA A 212 2.88 15.73 -5.34
C ALA A 212 3.18 14.23 -5.10
N LEU A 213 4.24 13.70 -5.71
CA LEU A 213 4.67 12.30 -5.59
C LEU A 213 5.83 12.14 -4.61
N SER A 214 6.26 13.19 -3.93
CA SER A 214 7.42 13.16 -3.04
C SER A 214 7.28 12.07 -1.98
N VAL A 215 8.33 11.26 -1.84
CA VAL A 215 8.44 10.23 -0.79
C VAL A 215 9.14 10.85 0.41
N THR A 216 8.45 10.86 1.54
CA THR A 216 8.98 11.47 2.78
C THR A 216 9.97 10.52 3.45
N CYS A 217 11.18 10.99 3.72
CA CYS A 217 12.14 10.29 4.55
C CYS A 217 11.61 10.10 5.97
N TRP A 218 12.09 9.07 6.65
CA TRP A 218 11.81 8.87 8.07
C TRP A 218 12.34 10.06 8.87
N PRO A 219 11.47 10.82 9.57
CA PRO A 219 11.89 12.10 10.13
C PRO A 219 12.53 12.01 11.52
N TRP A 220 12.55 10.81 12.13
CA TRP A 220 13.11 10.60 13.48
C TRP A 220 14.40 9.81 13.41
N GLN A 221 15.25 9.98 14.44
CA GLN A 221 16.52 9.24 14.51
C GLN A 221 16.33 7.76 14.84
N GLY A 222 15.31 7.42 15.61
CA GLY A 222 15.03 6.08 16.07
C GLY A 222 13.56 5.67 15.89
N ALA A 223 13.16 4.69 16.67
CA ALA A 223 11.77 4.27 16.73
C ALA A 223 10.91 5.31 17.46
N ILE A 224 9.64 5.31 17.13
CA ILE A 224 8.62 6.11 17.82
C ILE A 224 7.49 5.22 18.29
N ALA A 225 6.72 5.70 19.27
CA ALA A 225 5.43 5.17 19.65
C ALA A 225 4.33 6.16 19.23
N LEU A 226 3.34 5.69 18.50
CA LEU A 226 2.13 6.43 18.20
C LEU A 226 1.02 5.90 19.10
N LYS A 227 0.43 6.79 19.92
CA LYS A 227 -0.64 6.42 20.85
C LYS A 227 -1.99 6.48 20.15
N GLU A 228 -2.72 5.39 20.21
CA GLU A 228 -4.11 5.27 19.77
C GLU A 228 -4.98 4.84 20.93
N THR A 229 -6.02 5.62 21.22
CA THR A 229 -6.92 5.38 22.34
C THR A 229 -8.37 5.43 21.89
N ARG A 230 -9.16 4.49 22.38
CA ARG A 230 -10.62 4.48 22.23
C ARG A 230 -11.24 3.86 23.48
N ASP A 231 -12.17 4.58 24.08
CA ASP A 231 -12.79 4.19 25.33
C ASP A 231 -11.71 3.85 26.40
N ASP A 232 -11.71 2.65 26.92
CA ASP A 232 -10.77 2.19 27.93
C ASP A 232 -9.51 1.54 27.35
N MET A 233 -9.42 1.42 26.02
CA MET A 233 -8.32 0.73 25.34
C MET A 233 -7.30 1.74 24.79
N THR A 234 -6.05 1.57 25.18
CA THR A 234 -4.92 2.32 24.65
C THR A 234 -3.88 1.36 24.10
N HIS A 235 -3.43 1.60 22.86
CA HIS A 235 -2.30 0.92 22.26
C HIS A 235 -1.23 1.92 21.85
N TYR A 236 0.01 1.54 22.02
CA TYR A 236 1.17 2.24 21.50
C TYR A 236 1.70 1.48 20.31
N HIS A 237 1.55 2.06 19.12
CA HIS A 237 2.09 1.49 17.88
C HIS A 237 3.56 1.85 17.79
N ILE A 238 4.42 0.84 17.78
CA ILE A 238 5.87 1.02 17.68
C ILE A 238 6.26 0.98 16.21
N ILE A 239 6.89 2.05 15.75
CA ILE A 239 7.17 2.29 14.34
C ILE A 239 8.63 2.74 14.19
N HIS A 240 9.31 2.17 13.20
CA HIS A 240 10.67 2.59 12.84
C HIS A 240 10.89 2.41 11.33
N ASN A 241 11.42 3.43 10.67
CA ASN A 241 11.69 3.43 9.22
C ASN A 241 10.46 3.02 8.40
N TRP A 242 9.28 3.50 8.76
CA TRP A 242 7.99 3.17 8.16
C TRP A 242 7.52 1.73 8.37
N PHE A 243 8.23 0.93 9.15
CA PHE A 243 7.77 -0.38 9.59
C PHE A 243 6.95 -0.27 10.87
N TRP A 244 5.76 -0.83 10.85
CA TRP A 244 5.01 -1.08 12.07
C TRP A 244 5.56 -2.35 12.74
N LEU A 245 6.18 -2.20 13.90
CA LEU A 245 6.84 -3.30 14.61
C LEU A 245 5.88 -4.06 15.51
N GLY A 246 4.78 -3.43 15.90
CA GLY A 246 3.73 -4.03 16.72
C GLY A 246 3.01 -2.98 17.55
N ALA A 247 2.00 -3.41 18.29
CA ALA A 247 1.28 -2.61 19.27
C ALA A 247 1.52 -3.20 20.66
N VAL A 248 1.71 -2.33 21.65
CA VAL A 248 1.88 -2.67 23.06
C VAL A 248 0.94 -1.85 23.94
N ASP A 249 0.60 -2.37 25.10
CA ASP A 249 -0.31 -1.69 26.04
C ASP A 249 0.41 -0.63 26.87
N THR A 250 1.71 -0.80 27.09
CA THR A 250 2.56 0.14 27.83
C THR A 250 3.84 0.47 27.07
N LEU A 251 4.41 1.64 27.34
CA LEU A 251 5.68 2.02 26.72
C LEU A 251 6.86 1.19 27.21
N ASP A 252 6.78 0.61 28.38
CA ASP A 252 7.85 -0.26 28.91
C ASP A 252 8.00 -1.54 28.06
N ASP A 253 6.90 -2.02 27.50
CA ASP A 253 6.90 -3.19 26.62
C ASP A 253 7.49 -2.90 25.24
N ALA A 254 7.66 -1.63 24.88
CA ALA A 254 8.18 -1.22 23.57
C ALA A 254 9.64 -1.64 23.35
N THR A 255 10.43 -1.81 24.40
CA THR A 255 11.86 -2.15 24.30
C THR A 255 12.14 -3.43 23.53
N ALA A 256 11.21 -4.38 23.54
CA ALA A 256 11.31 -5.62 22.80
C ALA A 256 11.07 -5.46 21.27
N LEU A 257 10.52 -4.32 20.82
CA LEU A 257 10.07 -4.08 19.45
C LEU A 257 10.89 -3.01 18.69
N LEU A 258 12.08 -2.62 19.17
CA LEU A 258 12.81 -1.47 18.60
C LEU A 258 13.59 -1.75 17.32
N ARG A 259 13.68 -3.02 16.87
CA ARG A 259 14.46 -3.40 15.69
C ARG A 259 13.58 -3.46 14.44
N ALA A 260 13.82 -2.54 13.52
CA ALA A 260 13.21 -2.59 12.19
C ALA A 260 13.90 -3.64 11.30
N PRO A 261 13.14 -4.36 10.46
CA PRO A 261 13.71 -5.19 9.40
C PRO A 261 14.48 -4.33 8.39
N ALA A 262 15.37 -4.96 7.62
CA ALA A 262 15.99 -4.32 6.49
C ALA A 262 15.00 -4.10 5.34
N GLY A 263 15.22 -3.05 4.53
CA GLY A 263 14.41 -2.72 3.37
C GLY A 263 13.36 -1.66 3.65
N PHE A 264 12.32 -1.64 2.82
CA PHE A 264 11.25 -0.65 2.88
C PHE A 264 9.88 -1.34 2.82
N ASP A 265 8.98 -0.97 3.73
CA ASP A 265 7.61 -1.44 3.75
C ASP A 265 6.68 -0.43 3.07
N HIS A 266 6.30 -0.72 1.82
CA HIS A 266 5.41 0.12 1.03
C HIS A 266 4.01 0.23 1.65
N ASP A 267 3.48 -0.87 2.17
CA ASP A 267 2.14 -0.88 2.79
C ASP A 267 2.17 -0.10 4.11
N GLY A 268 3.21 -0.30 4.91
CA GLY A 268 3.43 0.47 6.13
C GLY A 268 3.56 1.96 5.86
N TYR A 269 4.35 2.36 4.88
CA TYR A 269 4.48 3.76 4.47
C TYR A 269 3.14 4.38 4.08
N LYS A 270 2.35 3.71 3.24
CA LYS A 270 1.04 4.20 2.81
C LYS A 270 0.06 4.39 3.98
N ILE A 271 0.06 3.46 4.92
CA ILE A 271 -0.84 3.54 6.08
C ILE A 271 -0.38 4.63 7.05
N LEU A 272 0.92 4.73 7.30
CA LEU A 272 1.50 5.55 8.37
C LEU A 272 1.81 6.99 7.96
N CYS A 273 2.01 7.27 6.68
CA CYS A 273 2.45 8.57 6.21
C CYS A 273 1.52 9.70 6.68
N LYS A 274 0.22 9.57 6.44
CA LYS A 274 -0.76 10.57 6.87
C LYS A 274 -0.89 10.69 8.39
N PRO A 275 -1.09 9.60 9.16
CA PRO A 275 -1.19 9.67 10.61
C PRO A 275 0.03 10.30 11.29
N LEU A 276 1.24 10.04 10.78
CA LEU A 276 2.47 10.55 11.37
C LEU A 276 2.78 12.00 10.98
N LEU A 277 2.41 12.43 9.79
CA LEU A 277 2.81 13.74 9.25
C LEU A 277 1.71 14.81 9.34
N ALA A 278 0.43 14.41 9.30
CA ALA A 278 -0.69 15.36 9.33
C ALA A 278 -1.12 15.79 10.73
N GLY A 279 -0.56 15.18 11.79
CA GLY A 279 -0.97 15.41 13.18
C GLY A 279 -2.26 14.66 13.53
N GLY A 280 -2.70 14.81 14.78
CA GLY A 280 -3.91 14.15 15.30
C GLY A 280 -3.64 12.96 16.22
N TYR A 281 -2.39 12.50 16.29
CA TYR A 281 -1.95 11.46 17.22
C TYR A 281 -0.82 11.98 18.12
N GLU A 282 -0.76 11.48 19.32
CA GLU A 282 0.38 11.69 20.21
C GLU A 282 1.54 10.79 19.77
N ILE A 283 2.67 11.39 19.45
CA ILE A 283 3.90 10.70 19.01
C ILE A 283 4.96 10.86 20.08
N ILE A 284 5.55 9.75 20.49
CA ILE A 284 6.58 9.69 21.54
C ILE A 284 7.86 9.11 20.90
N GLU A 285 8.94 9.87 20.92
CA GLU A 285 10.25 9.37 20.49
C GLU A 285 10.81 8.39 21.52
N LEU A 286 11.25 7.22 21.04
CA LEU A 286 11.79 6.18 21.89
C LEU A 286 13.32 6.28 21.90
N SER A 287 13.90 6.39 23.07
CA SER A 287 15.35 6.37 23.24
C SER A 287 15.88 4.98 22.90
N VAL A 288 16.85 4.88 22.02
CA VAL A 288 17.62 3.64 21.86
C VAL A 288 18.43 3.47 23.15
N PRO A 289 18.31 2.35 23.88
CA PRO A 289 19.24 2.08 24.97
C PRO A 289 20.66 2.12 24.40
N GLU A 290 21.51 2.97 24.92
CA GLU A 290 22.93 2.95 24.60
C GLU A 290 23.44 1.52 24.85
N ALA A 291 24.03 0.94 23.81
CA ALA A 291 24.65 -0.37 23.92
C ALA A 291 25.78 -0.24 24.95
N ARG A 292 25.58 -0.88 26.11
CA ARG A 292 26.63 -1.07 27.10
C ARG A 292 27.62 -2.13 26.65
#